data_d0bd86063525f9ba0c59759bf4248c17
#
_entry.id   d0bd86063525f9ba0c59759bf4248c17
#
_cell.length_a   1.000
_cell.length_b   1.000
_cell.length_c   1.000
_cell.angle_alpha   90.00
_cell.angle_beta   90.00
_cell.angle_gamma   90.00
#
_symmetry.space_group_name_H-M   'P 1'
#
loop_
_entity.id
_entity.type
_entity.pdbx_description
1 polymer ?
#
loop_
_entity_poly.entity_id
_entity_poly.type
_entity_poly.pdbx_seq_one_letter_code
_entity_poly.pdbx_strand_id
1 'polypeptide(L)' 'MNAATHELVRARLEAEKRRLDDEIRNYPTPIPRCDAQFNHLYERRQQVTQELERLEAQV' A
#
# COMPACT_ATOMS: atom_id res chain seq x y z
N MET A 1 2.62 13.53 -17.78
CA MET A 1 3.52 13.28 -16.64
C MET A 1 4.90 12.90 -17.17
N ASN A 2 5.96 13.57 -16.70
CA ASN A 2 7.29 13.23 -17.16
C ASN A 2 7.89 12.07 -16.33
N ALA A 3 9.03 11.55 -16.77
CA ALA A 3 9.66 10.38 -16.15
C ALA A 3 10.03 10.62 -14.68
N ALA A 4 10.51 11.84 -14.35
CA ALA A 4 10.90 12.16 -12.98
C ALA A 4 9.68 12.17 -12.04
N THR A 5 8.56 12.71 -12.50
CA THR A 5 7.32 12.71 -11.72
C THR A 5 6.78 11.30 -11.53
N HIS A 6 6.84 10.49 -12.58
CA HIS A 6 6.43 9.08 -12.52
C HIS A 6 7.24 8.31 -11.49
N GLU A 7 8.57 8.49 -11.49
CA GLU A 7 9.46 7.83 -10.54
C GLU A 7 9.18 8.27 -9.11
N LEU A 8 8.89 9.56 -8.90
CA LEU A 8 8.60 10.08 -7.56
C LEU A 8 7.32 9.49 -7.01
N VAL A 9 6.27 9.42 -7.83
CA VAL A 9 5.00 8.83 -7.42
C VAL A 9 5.19 7.34 -7.08
N ARG A 10 5.92 6.62 -7.93
CA ARG A 10 6.20 5.20 -7.69
C ARG A 10 6.95 4.99 -6.38
N ALA A 11 7.97 5.80 -6.13
CA ALA A 11 8.75 5.68 -4.90
C ALA A 11 7.90 5.91 -3.65
N ARG A 12 7.00 6.88 -3.71
CA ARG A 12 6.09 7.16 -2.59
C ARG A 12 5.12 6.01 -2.34
N LEU A 13 4.57 5.44 -3.41
CA LEU A 13 3.65 4.32 -3.28
C LEU A 13 4.35 3.07 -2.75
N GLU A 14 5.58 2.81 -3.19
CA GLU A 14 6.36 1.70 -2.69
C GLU A 14 6.70 1.86 -1.21
N ALA A 15 7.04 3.06 -0.79
CA ALA A 15 7.32 3.35 0.61
C ALA A 15 6.07 3.15 1.47
N GLU A 16 4.92 3.61 1.00
CA GLU A 16 3.66 3.42 1.70
C GLU A 16 3.30 1.94 1.80
N LYS A 17 3.50 1.19 0.72
CA LYS A 17 3.23 -0.24 0.72
C LYS A 17 4.09 -0.97 1.77
N ARG A 18 5.38 -0.64 1.84
CA ARG A 18 6.26 -1.25 2.84
C ARG A 18 5.82 -0.92 4.26
N ARG A 19 5.43 0.32 4.50
CA ARG A 19 4.94 0.72 5.81
C ARG A 19 3.69 -0.05 6.19
N LEU A 20 2.75 -0.19 5.25
CA LEU A 20 1.52 -0.95 5.48
C LEU A 20 1.80 -2.43 5.70
N ASP A 21 2.71 -3.01 4.94
CA ASP A 21 3.13 -4.40 5.12
C ASP A 21 3.70 -4.61 6.53
N ASP A 22 4.53 -3.69 7.00
CA ASP A 22 5.11 -3.78 8.33
C ASP A 22 4.05 -3.64 9.42
N GLU A 23 3.13 -2.70 9.27
CA GLU A 23 2.04 -2.53 10.23
C GLU A 23 1.15 -3.77 10.32
N ILE A 24 0.84 -4.36 9.18
CA ILE A 24 0.03 -5.58 9.13
C ILE A 24 0.78 -6.74 9.77
N ARG A 25 2.07 -6.90 9.45
CA ARG A 25 2.90 -7.98 9.99
C ARG A 25 3.03 -7.89 11.51
N ASN A 26 3.15 -6.68 12.03
CA ASN A 26 3.36 -6.45 13.46
C ASN A 26 2.07 -6.19 14.23
N TYR A 27 0.93 -6.35 13.57
CA TYR A 27 -0.36 -6.12 14.21
C TYR A 27 -0.58 -7.13 15.33
N PRO A 28 -1.08 -6.69 16.52
CA PRO A 28 -1.29 -7.61 17.64
C PRO A 28 -2.26 -8.74 17.28
N THR A 29 -1.89 -9.96 17.67
CA THR A 29 -2.72 -11.14 17.43
C THR A 29 -3.29 -11.65 18.76
N PRO A 30 -4.47 -12.35 18.72
CA PRO A 30 -5.29 -12.67 17.56
C PRO A 30 -6.04 -11.45 17.03
N ILE A 31 -6.35 -11.50 15.70
CA ILE A 31 -7.03 -10.39 15.02
C ILE A 31 -8.51 -10.74 14.85
N PRO A 32 -9.44 -10.04 15.53
CA PRO A 32 -10.87 -10.28 15.34
C PRO A 32 -11.30 -9.88 13.93
N ARG A 33 -12.31 -10.58 13.40
CA ARG A 33 -12.85 -10.25 12.08
C ARG A 33 -13.42 -8.84 12.00
N CYS A 34 -13.89 -8.32 13.13
CA CYS A 34 -14.51 -7.01 13.20
C CYS A 34 -13.53 -5.89 13.54
N ASP A 35 -12.22 -6.17 13.48
CA ASP A 35 -11.20 -5.16 13.74
C ASP A 35 -11.16 -4.18 12.57
N ALA A 36 -11.80 -3.02 12.76
CA ALA A 36 -11.92 -2.01 11.72
C ALA A 36 -10.57 -1.43 11.33
N GLN A 37 -9.67 -1.26 12.30
CA GLN A 37 -8.33 -0.72 12.04
C GLN A 37 -7.51 -1.67 11.16
N PHE A 38 -7.52 -2.96 11.49
CA PHE A 38 -6.82 -3.95 10.68
C PHE A 38 -7.40 -4.02 9.27
N ASN A 39 -8.72 -4.03 9.17
CA ASN A 39 -9.39 -4.07 7.87
C ASN A 39 -9.06 -2.86 7.02
N HIS A 40 -8.95 -1.68 7.65
CA HIS A 40 -8.56 -0.45 6.96
C HIS A 40 -7.14 -0.55 6.42
N LEU A 41 -6.20 -1.06 7.21
CA LEU A 41 -4.81 -1.25 6.77
C LEU A 41 -4.75 -2.19 5.56
N TYR A 42 -5.49 -3.28 5.62
CA TYR A 42 -5.52 -4.27 4.55
C TYR A 42 -6.10 -3.70 3.27
N GLU A 43 -7.21 -2.96 3.37
CA GLU A 43 -7.82 -2.31 2.22
C GLU A 43 -6.88 -1.27 1.60
N ARG A 44 -6.24 -0.48 2.42
CA ARG A 44 -5.30 0.53 1.92
C ARG A 44 -4.13 -0.11 1.20
N ARG A 45 -3.63 -1.22 1.73
CA ARG A 45 -2.55 -1.97 1.08
C ARG A 45 -2.97 -2.44 -0.31
N GLN A 46 -4.20 -2.93 -0.45
CA GLN A 46 -4.72 -3.36 -1.75
C GLN A 46 -4.82 -2.18 -2.72
N GLN A 47 -5.29 -1.03 -2.26
CA GLN A 47 -5.40 0.17 -3.09
C GLN A 47 -4.02 0.61 -3.60
N VAL A 48 -3.03 0.64 -2.72
CA VAL A 48 -1.67 1.03 -3.09
C VAL A 48 -1.09 0.05 -4.10
N THR A 49 -1.30 -1.24 -3.89
CA THR A 49 -0.84 -2.28 -4.82
C THR A 49 -1.46 -2.09 -6.20
N GLN A 50 -2.76 -1.80 -6.26
CA GLN A 50 -3.45 -1.56 -7.52
C GLN A 50 -2.94 -0.29 -8.22
N GLU A 51 -2.69 0.75 -7.44
CA GLU A 51 -2.13 1.99 -7.99
C GLU A 51 -0.75 1.77 -8.58
N LEU A 52 0.09 0.99 -7.91
CA LEU A 52 1.41 0.64 -8.43
C LEU A 52 1.31 -0.15 -9.74
N GLU A 53 0.43 -1.12 -9.80
CA GLU A 53 0.22 -1.92 -11.01
C GLU A 53 -0.25 -1.04 -12.18
N ARG A 54 -1.18 -0.12 -11.89
CA ARG A 54 -1.69 0.80 -12.90
C ARG A 54 -0.60 1.74 -13.39
N LEU A 55 0.22 2.21 -12.47
CA LEU A 55 1.32 3.10 -12.80
C LEU A 55 2.35 2.41 -13.70
N GLU A 56 2.68 1.16 -13.39
CA GLU A 56 3.60 0.36 -14.19
C GLU A 56 3.05 0.11 -15.60
N ALA A 57 1.74 -0.06 -15.73
CA ALA A 57 1.10 -0.29 -17.01
C ALA A 57 1.13 0.95 -17.92
N GLN A 58 1.41 2.12 -17.37
CA GLN A 58 1.47 3.37 -18.13
C GLN A 58 2.86 3.68 -18.70
N VAL A 59 3.82 2.85 -18.43
CA VAL A 59 5.21 3.06 -18.90
C VAL A 59 5.40 2.54 -20.31
#